data_ef86ebb902f17c8a123d87cd6a9bb212
#
_entry.id   ef86ebb902f17c8a123d87cd6a9bb212
#
_cell.length_a   1.000
_cell.length_b   1.000
_cell.length_c   1.000
_cell.angle_alpha   90.00
_cell.angle_beta   90.00
_cell.angle_gamma   90.00
#
_symmetry.space_group_name_H-M   'P 1'
#
loop_
_entity.id
_entity.type
_entity.pdbx_description
1 polymer ?
#
loop_
_entity_poly.entity_id
_entity_poly.type
_entity_poly.pdbx_seq_one_letter_code
_entity_poly.pdbx_strand_id
1 'polypeptide(L)'
;KRILEVGCAIGYSSILFATTCGEDSDITTCERNPVMIEKAKENIKRAGFENNITILEGDAVEQLQNVEGEFDMIFLDAAKGQYKLFYDLVIDKLKVGGVLISDNILYKGMIASDDLVVRRKKTIVKRMRDYLDYICNCDYLTTSLLPMGDGVAISYKDSKRGENKDA
;
A
#
# COMPACT_ATOMS: atom_id res chain seq x y z
N LYS A 1 -10.07 7.21 -11.68
CA LYS A 1 -9.36 6.12 -10.98
C LYS A 1 -9.46 6.35 -9.48
N ARG A 2 -9.81 5.30 -8.72
CA ARG A 2 -9.82 5.34 -7.26
C ARG A 2 -8.60 4.63 -6.69
N ILE A 3 -7.84 5.32 -5.87
CA ILE A 3 -6.58 4.82 -5.29
C ILE A 3 -6.64 4.94 -3.77
N LEU A 4 -6.26 3.86 -3.09
CA LEU A 4 -6.07 3.86 -1.64
C LEU A 4 -4.57 3.76 -1.33
N GLU A 5 -4.05 4.71 -0.58
CA GLU A 5 -2.66 4.74 -0.15
C GLU A 5 -2.56 4.58 1.38
N VAL A 6 -1.63 3.79 1.85
CA VAL A 6 -1.32 3.63 3.26
C VAL A 6 0.09 4.14 3.53
N GLY A 7 0.17 5.37 4.05
CA GLY A 7 1.42 6.08 4.29
C GLY A 7 1.62 7.28 3.36
N CYS A 8 0.95 8.38 3.69
CA CYS A 8 1.00 9.63 2.91
C CYS A 8 2.31 10.39 3.05
N ALA A 9 2.93 10.38 4.24
CA ALA A 9 4.04 11.25 4.60
C ALA A 9 3.76 12.72 4.23
N ILE A 10 4.53 13.31 3.32
CA ILE A 10 4.36 14.71 2.86
C ILE A 10 3.49 14.84 1.60
N GLY A 11 2.82 13.77 1.18
CA GLY A 11 1.89 13.76 0.03
C GLY A 11 2.55 13.57 -1.34
N TYR A 12 3.81 13.15 -1.42
CA TYR A 12 4.53 13.04 -2.69
C TYR A 12 3.89 12.02 -3.63
N SER A 13 3.70 10.79 -3.16
CA SER A 13 3.10 9.70 -3.93
C SER A 13 1.64 9.98 -4.30
N SER A 14 0.85 10.50 -3.36
CA SER A 14 -0.54 10.91 -3.62
C SER A 14 -0.63 11.95 -4.75
N ILE A 15 0.24 12.98 -4.74
CA ILE A 15 0.30 14.00 -5.80
C ILE A 15 0.74 13.38 -7.12
N LEU A 16 1.73 12.47 -7.10
CA LEU A 16 2.18 11.76 -8.30
C LEU A 16 1.04 10.93 -8.92
N PHE A 17 0.27 10.23 -8.10
CA PHE A 17 -0.91 9.47 -8.56
C PHE A 17 -1.95 10.39 -9.18
N ALA A 18 -2.30 11.50 -8.51
CA ALA A 18 -3.26 12.47 -9.03
C ALA A 18 -2.80 13.06 -10.36
N THR A 19 -1.53 13.44 -10.46
CA THR A 19 -0.93 13.99 -11.69
C THR A 19 -0.97 12.97 -12.84
N THR A 20 -0.70 11.70 -12.54
CA THR A 20 -0.62 10.63 -13.56
C THR A 20 -2.00 10.15 -14.01
N CYS A 21 -2.95 10.06 -13.08
CA CYS A 21 -4.31 9.56 -13.34
C CYS A 21 -5.26 10.66 -13.88
N GLY A 22 -4.89 11.93 -13.75
CA GLY A 22 -5.66 13.07 -14.24
C GLY A 22 -6.75 13.56 -13.28
N GLU A 23 -7.52 14.55 -13.76
CA GLU A 23 -8.50 15.30 -12.97
C GLU A 23 -9.64 14.43 -12.39
N ASP A 24 -9.97 13.31 -13.03
CA ASP A 24 -11.01 12.36 -12.56
C ASP A 24 -10.48 11.34 -11.55
N SER A 25 -9.29 11.54 -11.00
CA SER A 25 -8.74 10.67 -9.97
C SER A 25 -9.29 10.98 -8.58
N ASP A 26 -9.48 9.95 -7.76
CA ASP A 26 -9.90 10.00 -6.36
C ASP A 26 -8.89 9.21 -5.53
N ILE A 27 -8.04 9.93 -4.79
CA ILE A 27 -6.99 9.33 -3.96
C ILE A 27 -7.39 9.49 -2.49
N THR A 28 -7.51 8.37 -1.80
CA THR A 28 -7.67 8.34 -0.35
C THR A 28 -6.36 7.86 0.26
N THR A 29 -5.78 8.64 1.17
CA THR A 29 -4.49 8.30 1.81
C THR A 29 -4.56 8.41 3.32
N CYS A 30 -3.76 7.59 4.04
CA CYS A 30 -3.71 7.59 5.51
C CYS A 30 -2.37 8.14 6.01
N GLU A 31 -2.41 9.02 7.01
CA GLU A 31 -1.22 9.48 7.73
C GLU A 31 -1.56 9.77 9.20
N ARG A 32 -0.67 9.38 10.12
CA ARG A 32 -0.89 9.57 11.57
C ARG A 32 -0.04 10.66 12.20
N ASN A 33 1.03 11.08 11.52
CA ASN A 33 1.94 12.08 12.04
C ASN A 33 1.41 13.48 11.73
N PRO A 34 1.01 14.30 12.73
CA PRO A 34 0.38 15.60 12.49
C PRO A 34 1.30 16.56 11.74
N VAL A 35 2.62 16.49 11.92
CA VAL A 35 3.57 17.34 11.18
C VAL A 35 3.61 16.95 9.70
N MET A 36 3.53 15.65 9.38
CA MET A 36 3.49 15.18 7.99
C MET A 36 2.15 15.52 7.35
N ILE A 37 1.04 15.38 8.08
CA ILE A 37 -0.31 15.75 7.61
C ILE A 37 -0.34 17.21 7.18
N GLU A 38 0.12 18.14 8.01
CA GLU A 38 0.13 19.56 7.66
C GLU A 38 0.98 19.84 6.42
N LYS A 39 2.17 19.23 6.32
CA LYS A 39 3.00 19.35 5.12
C LYS A 39 2.35 18.76 3.87
N ALA A 40 1.67 17.62 4.02
CA ALA A 40 0.95 17.00 2.91
C ALA A 40 -0.18 17.92 2.41
N LYS A 41 -0.99 18.49 3.32
CA LYS A 41 -2.03 19.46 2.98
C LYS A 41 -1.47 20.66 2.21
N GLU A 42 -0.36 21.26 2.69
CA GLU A 42 0.31 22.36 2.01
C GLU A 42 0.80 21.99 0.59
N ASN A 43 1.42 20.80 0.45
CA ASN A 43 1.93 20.32 -0.83
C ASN A 43 0.79 20.00 -1.80
N ILE A 44 -0.26 19.33 -1.36
CA ILE A 44 -1.46 19.00 -2.15
C ILE A 44 -2.12 20.28 -2.66
N LYS A 45 -2.26 21.29 -1.79
CA LYS A 45 -2.79 22.60 -2.16
C LYS A 45 -1.93 23.29 -3.20
N ARG A 46 -0.60 23.32 -3.00
CA ARG A 46 0.34 23.90 -3.98
C ARG A 46 0.31 23.21 -5.34
N ALA A 47 0.01 21.90 -5.34
CA ALA A 47 -0.13 21.09 -6.56
C ALA A 47 -1.53 21.21 -7.22
N GLY A 48 -2.53 21.82 -6.54
CA GLY A 48 -3.88 22.00 -7.06
C GLY A 48 -4.76 20.75 -7.02
N PHE A 49 -4.46 19.77 -6.11
CA PHE A 49 -5.18 18.50 -6.02
C PHE A 49 -6.03 18.35 -4.76
N GLU A 50 -6.48 19.46 -4.14
CA GLU A 50 -7.30 19.44 -2.93
C GLU A 50 -8.65 18.72 -3.14
N ASN A 51 -9.17 18.73 -4.35
CA ASN A 51 -10.42 18.04 -4.70
C ASN A 51 -10.23 16.57 -5.07
N ASN A 52 -8.99 16.13 -5.28
CA ASN A 52 -8.67 14.78 -5.73
C ASN A 52 -8.07 13.90 -4.62
N ILE A 53 -7.50 14.52 -3.58
CA ILE A 53 -6.75 13.80 -2.53
C ILE A 53 -7.40 14.06 -1.18
N THR A 54 -7.87 12.99 -0.56
CA THR A 54 -8.42 12.99 0.80
C THR A 54 -7.43 12.34 1.77
N ILE A 55 -7.01 13.06 2.81
CA ILE A 55 -6.15 12.53 3.87
C ILE A 55 -7.02 12.05 5.03
N LEU A 56 -6.94 10.77 5.37
CA LEU A 56 -7.49 10.17 6.59
C LEU A 56 -6.45 10.31 7.70
N GLU A 57 -6.72 11.21 8.64
CA GLU A 57 -5.80 11.56 9.71
C GLU A 57 -5.93 10.58 10.87
N GLY A 58 -4.86 9.90 11.25
CA GLY A 58 -4.83 8.97 12.37
C GLY A 58 -4.15 7.64 12.07
N ASP A 59 -4.34 6.68 12.96
CA ASP A 59 -3.77 5.34 12.78
C ASP A 59 -4.42 4.62 11.60
N ALA A 60 -3.59 4.09 10.71
CA ALA A 60 -4.08 3.46 9.48
C ALA A 60 -4.99 2.25 9.76
N VAL A 61 -4.77 1.49 10.85
CA VAL A 61 -5.61 0.34 11.20
C VAL A 61 -7.04 0.79 11.50
N GLU A 62 -7.19 1.90 12.22
CA GLU A 62 -8.50 2.47 12.56
C GLU A 62 -9.17 3.06 11.31
N GLN A 63 -8.42 3.84 10.53
CA GLN A 63 -8.94 4.51 9.35
C GLN A 63 -9.40 3.51 8.27
N LEU A 64 -8.58 2.50 7.97
CA LEU A 64 -8.86 1.50 6.92
C LEU A 64 -10.11 0.65 7.20
N GLN A 65 -10.50 0.48 8.47
CA GLN A 65 -11.75 -0.21 8.82
C GLN A 65 -12.98 0.53 8.30
N ASN A 66 -12.92 1.87 8.27
CA ASN A 66 -14.02 2.74 7.91
C ASN A 66 -14.00 3.21 6.45
N VAL A 67 -12.95 2.86 5.69
CA VAL A 67 -12.87 3.18 4.26
C VAL A 67 -13.90 2.35 3.50
N GLU A 68 -14.73 3.02 2.69
CA GLU A 68 -15.76 2.38 1.90
C GLU A 68 -15.46 2.40 0.39
N GLY A 69 -16.13 1.49 -0.31
CA GLY A 69 -16.05 1.35 -1.76
C GLY A 69 -14.89 0.52 -2.24
N GLU A 70 -14.76 0.45 -3.57
CA GLU A 70 -13.74 -0.34 -4.23
C GLU A 70 -12.69 0.56 -4.90
N PHE A 71 -11.45 0.07 -4.96
CA PHE A 71 -10.30 0.79 -5.50
C PHE A 71 -9.72 0.07 -6.73
N ASP A 72 -9.23 0.85 -7.68
CA ASP A 72 -8.51 0.34 -8.86
C ASP A 72 -7.06 -0.02 -8.49
N MET A 73 -6.49 0.69 -7.51
CA MET A 73 -5.14 0.45 -6.99
C MET A 73 -5.09 0.66 -5.48
N ILE A 74 -4.31 -0.18 -4.80
CA ILE A 74 -3.93 0.01 -3.39
C ILE A 74 -2.42 0.07 -3.30
N PHE A 75 -1.89 1.09 -2.61
CA PHE A 75 -0.47 1.32 -2.41
C PHE A 75 -0.12 1.25 -0.91
N LEU A 76 0.77 0.31 -0.55
CA LEU A 76 1.26 0.12 0.81
C LEU A 76 2.69 0.63 0.94
N ASP A 77 2.87 1.77 1.61
CA ASP A 77 4.19 2.33 1.99
C ASP A 77 4.17 2.85 3.44
N ALA A 78 3.89 1.98 4.37
CA ALA A 78 3.79 2.30 5.79
C ALA A 78 4.70 1.42 6.66
N ALA A 79 4.29 1.16 7.91
CA ALA A 79 5.06 0.37 8.86
C ALA A 79 5.23 -1.08 8.39
N LYS A 80 6.44 -1.45 7.99
CA LYS A 80 6.78 -2.75 7.36
C LYS A 80 6.34 -3.98 8.18
N GLY A 81 6.32 -3.89 9.50
CA GLY A 81 5.85 -4.99 10.37
C GLY A 81 4.32 -5.18 10.39
N GLN A 82 3.54 -4.34 9.69
CA GLN A 82 2.08 -4.35 9.66
C GLN A 82 1.50 -4.64 8.27
N TYR A 83 2.32 -4.95 7.26
CA TYR A 83 1.86 -5.14 5.87
C TYR A 83 0.77 -6.20 5.74
N LYS A 84 0.91 -7.34 6.43
CA LYS A 84 -0.13 -8.37 6.42
C LYS A 84 -1.46 -7.88 7.03
N LEU A 85 -1.38 -7.06 8.10
CA LEU A 85 -2.55 -6.48 8.72
C LEU A 85 -3.24 -5.46 7.79
N PHE A 86 -2.46 -4.55 7.19
CA PHE A 86 -3.02 -3.61 6.20
C PHE A 86 -3.64 -4.34 5.02
N TYR A 87 -2.92 -5.34 4.49
CA TYR A 87 -3.43 -6.20 3.41
C TYR A 87 -4.80 -6.80 3.76
N ASP A 88 -4.94 -7.41 4.95
CA ASP A 88 -6.19 -8.03 5.37
C ASP A 88 -7.37 -7.04 5.49
N LEU A 89 -7.08 -5.77 5.81
CA LEU A 89 -8.08 -4.71 5.91
C LEU A 89 -8.54 -4.18 4.53
N VAL A 90 -7.69 -4.28 3.51
CA VAL A 90 -7.94 -3.59 2.25
C VAL A 90 -8.15 -4.49 1.04
N ILE A 91 -7.74 -5.76 1.08
CA ILE A 91 -7.74 -6.62 -0.13
C ILE A 91 -9.14 -6.86 -0.70
N ASP A 92 -10.16 -6.91 0.15
CA ASP A 92 -11.55 -7.07 -0.29
C ASP A 92 -12.10 -5.78 -0.92
N LYS A 93 -11.46 -4.62 -0.64
CA LYS A 93 -11.75 -3.32 -1.26
C LYS A 93 -11.02 -3.12 -2.60
N LEU A 94 -10.07 -3.97 -2.96
CA LEU A 94 -9.43 -3.95 -4.28
C LEU A 94 -10.36 -4.63 -5.29
N LYS A 95 -10.65 -3.96 -6.41
CA LYS A 95 -11.42 -4.55 -7.51
C LYS A 95 -10.73 -5.79 -8.07
N VAL A 96 -11.50 -6.74 -8.62
CA VAL A 96 -10.95 -7.71 -9.58
C VAL A 96 -10.43 -6.94 -10.79
N GLY A 97 -9.22 -7.25 -11.24
CA GLY A 97 -8.51 -6.46 -12.25
C GLY A 97 -7.73 -5.26 -11.66
N GLY A 98 -7.82 -5.03 -10.36
CA GLY A 98 -7.06 -4.00 -9.66
C GLY A 98 -5.66 -4.47 -9.25
N VAL A 99 -4.83 -3.52 -8.84
CA VAL A 99 -3.42 -3.75 -8.52
C VAL A 99 -3.11 -3.34 -7.08
N LEU A 100 -2.51 -4.25 -6.31
CA LEU A 100 -1.90 -3.96 -5.03
C LEU A 100 -0.38 -3.77 -5.23
N ILE A 101 0.14 -2.65 -4.79
CA ILE A 101 1.57 -2.35 -4.80
C ILE A 101 2.07 -2.24 -3.36
N SER A 102 3.14 -2.96 -3.04
CA SER A 102 3.80 -2.91 -1.73
C SER A 102 5.24 -2.46 -1.90
N ASP A 103 5.58 -1.30 -1.33
CA ASP A 103 6.91 -0.70 -1.48
C ASP A 103 7.88 -1.13 -0.37
N ASN A 104 9.19 -1.03 -0.67
CA ASN A 104 10.32 -1.35 0.21
C ASN A 104 10.25 -2.76 0.83
N ILE A 105 9.83 -3.74 0.06
CA ILE A 105 9.64 -5.12 0.52
C ILE A 105 10.95 -5.83 0.87
N LEU A 106 12.10 -5.39 0.37
CA LEU A 106 13.40 -6.00 0.66
C LEU A 106 13.99 -5.52 2.00
N TYR A 107 13.49 -4.40 2.53
CA TYR A 107 13.87 -3.86 3.82
C TYR A 107 15.40 -3.83 4.03
N LYS A 108 16.09 -3.08 3.15
CA LYS A 108 17.56 -2.97 3.10
C LYS A 108 18.26 -4.32 2.87
N GLY A 109 17.65 -5.19 2.08
CA GLY A 109 18.18 -6.52 1.76
C GLY A 109 17.99 -7.59 2.84
N MET A 110 17.50 -7.20 4.05
CA MET A 110 17.30 -8.15 5.17
C MET A 110 16.28 -9.24 4.87
N ILE A 111 15.38 -9.03 3.91
CA ILE A 111 14.39 -10.03 3.51
C ILE A 111 15.05 -11.11 2.65
N ALA A 112 16.02 -10.73 1.82
CA ALA A 112 16.70 -11.63 0.88
C ALA A 112 17.85 -12.42 1.53
N SER A 113 18.50 -11.90 2.59
CA SER A 113 19.66 -12.56 3.23
C SER A 113 19.58 -12.45 4.75
N ASP A 114 19.82 -13.59 5.43
CA ASP A 114 19.92 -13.65 6.89
C ASP A 114 21.17 -12.95 7.42
N ASP A 115 22.25 -12.88 6.63
CA ASP A 115 23.50 -12.21 7.01
C ASP A 115 23.33 -10.71 7.23
N LEU A 116 22.31 -10.12 6.60
CA LEU A 116 21.99 -8.69 6.74
C LEU A 116 21.05 -8.40 7.90
N VAL A 117 20.47 -9.43 8.54
CA VAL A 117 19.42 -9.26 9.55
C VAL A 117 19.97 -8.74 10.88
N VAL A 118 19.64 -7.50 11.21
CA VAL A 118 19.98 -6.91 12.50
C VAL A 118 19.06 -7.47 13.60
N ARG A 119 19.63 -7.88 14.75
CA ARG A 119 18.89 -8.53 15.86
C ARG A 119 17.57 -7.85 16.23
N ARG A 120 17.58 -6.52 16.36
CA ARG A 120 16.39 -5.70 16.71
C ARG A 120 15.30 -5.66 15.62
N LYS A 121 15.61 -6.15 14.41
CA LYS A 121 14.71 -6.15 13.26
C LYS A 121 14.14 -7.53 12.90
N LYS A 122 14.55 -8.59 13.60
CA LYS A 122 14.15 -9.98 13.30
C LYS A 122 12.64 -10.17 13.20
N THR A 123 11.86 -9.55 14.11
CA THR A 123 10.38 -9.66 14.08
C THR A 123 9.79 -9.00 12.84
N ILE A 124 10.29 -7.82 12.44
CA ILE A 124 9.83 -7.13 11.23
C ILE A 124 10.17 -7.94 9.99
N VAL A 125 11.41 -8.45 9.91
CA VAL A 125 11.88 -9.30 8.81
C VAL A 125 11.00 -10.56 8.68
N LYS A 126 10.75 -11.26 9.81
CA LYS A 126 9.88 -12.43 9.80
C LYS A 126 8.48 -12.09 9.27
N ARG A 127 7.84 -11.04 9.81
CA ARG A 127 6.49 -10.62 9.38
C ARG A 127 6.43 -10.23 7.91
N MET A 128 7.48 -9.59 7.38
CA MET A 128 7.55 -9.23 5.97
C MET A 128 7.72 -10.47 5.08
N ARG A 129 8.58 -11.43 5.48
CA ARG A 129 8.71 -12.72 4.78
C ARG A 129 7.38 -13.49 4.77
N ASP A 130 6.71 -13.59 5.92
CA ASP A 130 5.40 -14.23 6.05
C ASP A 130 4.36 -13.54 5.13
N TYR A 131 4.40 -12.20 5.02
CA TYR A 131 3.54 -11.43 4.12
C TYR A 131 3.82 -11.73 2.65
N LEU A 132 5.10 -11.70 2.24
CA LEU A 132 5.50 -11.97 0.86
C LEU A 132 5.16 -13.40 0.44
N ASP A 133 5.46 -14.37 1.31
CA ASP A 133 5.09 -15.76 1.08
C ASP A 133 3.57 -15.91 0.86
N TYR A 134 2.79 -15.23 1.70
CA TYR A 134 1.33 -15.22 1.57
C TYR A 134 0.85 -14.66 0.23
N ILE A 135 1.28 -13.46 -0.17
CA ILE A 135 0.79 -12.84 -1.42
C ILE A 135 1.30 -13.52 -2.69
N CYS A 136 2.46 -14.19 -2.62
CA CYS A 136 3.00 -14.96 -3.74
C CYS A 136 2.31 -16.31 -3.94
N ASN A 137 1.67 -16.86 -2.88
CA ASN A 137 0.99 -18.15 -2.93
C ASN A 137 -0.54 -18.03 -2.84
N CYS A 138 -1.08 -16.82 -2.98
CA CYS A 138 -2.53 -16.58 -3.01
C CYS A 138 -3.15 -16.99 -4.34
N ASP A 139 -4.20 -17.78 -4.32
CA ASP A 139 -4.90 -18.27 -5.53
C ASP A 139 -5.58 -17.15 -6.34
N TYR A 140 -5.95 -16.05 -5.68
CA TYR A 140 -6.65 -14.91 -6.29
C TYR A 140 -5.75 -13.71 -6.62
N LEU A 141 -4.42 -13.87 -6.47
CA LEU A 141 -3.42 -12.87 -6.82
C LEU A 141 -2.37 -13.46 -7.76
N THR A 142 -1.97 -12.69 -8.76
CA THR A 142 -0.73 -12.91 -9.51
C THR A 142 0.28 -11.88 -9.07
N THR A 143 1.34 -12.32 -8.37
CA THR A 143 2.33 -11.43 -7.73
C THR A 143 3.69 -11.53 -8.40
N SER A 144 4.31 -10.38 -8.67
CA SER A 144 5.69 -10.22 -9.11
C SER A 144 6.49 -9.40 -8.09
N LEU A 145 7.68 -9.89 -7.75
CA LEU A 145 8.63 -9.18 -6.89
C LEU A 145 9.71 -8.53 -7.76
N LEU A 146 9.83 -7.22 -7.69
CA LEU A 146 10.79 -6.44 -8.48
C LEU A 146 11.89 -5.89 -7.56
N PRO A 147 13.18 -6.19 -7.84
CA PRO A 147 14.30 -5.69 -7.03
C PRO A 147 14.70 -4.26 -7.44
N MET A 148 13.71 -3.37 -7.54
CA MET A 148 13.92 -1.94 -7.80
C MET A 148 14.00 -1.18 -6.48
N GLY A 149 15.05 -0.35 -6.28
CA GLY A 149 15.23 0.38 -5.02
C GLY A 149 15.34 -0.58 -3.82
N ASP A 150 14.46 -0.41 -2.84
CA ASP A 150 14.34 -1.34 -1.68
C ASP A 150 13.28 -2.45 -1.92
N GLY A 151 12.99 -2.74 -3.20
CA GLY A 151 12.08 -3.79 -3.66
C GLY A 151 10.61 -3.38 -3.67
N VAL A 152 9.91 -3.80 -4.72
CA VAL A 152 8.48 -3.57 -4.91
C VAL A 152 7.78 -4.89 -5.21
N ALA A 153 6.67 -5.19 -4.52
CA ALA A 153 5.76 -6.25 -4.91
C ALA A 153 4.58 -5.64 -5.66
N ILE A 154 4.25 -6.23 -6.83
CA ILE A 154 3.09 -5.87 -7.62
C ILE A 154 2.20 -7.11 -7.70
N SER A 155 0.99 -7.02 -7.13
CA SER A 155 0.01 -8.09 -7.12
C SER A 155 -1.24 -7.68 -7.88
N TYR A 156 -1.54 -8.39 -8.96
CA TYR A 156 -2.77 -8.22 -9.73
C TYR A 156 -3.87 -9.11 -9.13
N LYS A 157 -5.07 -8.58 -8.91
CA LYS A 157 -6.19 -9.35 -8.36
C LYS A 157 -6.97 -10.02 -9.49
N ASP A 158 -6.77 -11.32 -9.65
CA ASP A 158 -7.37 -12.13 -10.72
C ASP A 158 -8.84 -12.46 -10.47
N SER A 159 -9.21 -12.71 -9.20
CA SER A 159 -10.55 -13.10 -8.79
C SER A 159 -10.88 -12.61 -7.37
N LYS A 160 -12.09 -12.82 -6.91
CA LYS A 160 -12.45 -12.54 -5.51
C LYS A 160 -11.81 -13.56 -4.58
N ARG A 161 -11.52 -13.12 -3.35
CA ARG A 161 -11.02 -13.99 -2.30
C ARG A 161 -12.01 -15.13 -2.03
N GLY A 162 -11.55 -16.38 -2.15
CA GLY A 162 -12.38 -17.58 -1.94
C GLY A 162 -13.15 -18.09 -3.17
N GLU A 163 -13.03 -17.43 -4.33
CA GLU A 163 -13.49 -17.99 -5.61
C GLU A 163 -12.38 -18.88 -6.19
N ASN A 164 -12.72 -20.14 -6.54
CA ASN A 164 -11.79 -21.03 -7.23
C ASN A 164 -11.58 -20.54 -8.67
N LYS A 165 -10.32 -20.52 -9.13
CA LYS A 165 -9.96 -20.22 -10.55
C LYS A 165 -10.50 -21.26 -11.57
N ASP A 166 -11.03 -22.36 -11.10
CA ASP A 166 -11.46 -23.51 -11.93
C ASP A 166 -12.99 -23.62 -12.07
N ALA A 167 -13.72 -22.51 -11.90
CA ALA A 167 -15.18 -22.49 -12.09
C ALA A 167 -15.59 -21.80 -13.39
#